data_5af30298a9f324daca9414d6c38e60fd
#
_entry.id   5af30298a9f324daca9414d6c38e60fd
#
_cell.length_a   1.000
_cell.length_b   1.000
_cell.length_c   1.000
_cell.angle_alpha   90.00
_cell.angle_beta   90.00
_cell.angle_gamma   90.00
#
_symmetry.space_group_name_H-M   'P 1'
#
loop_
_entity.id
_entity.type
_entity.pdbx_description
1 polymer ?
#
loop_
_entity_poly.entity_id
_entity_poly.type
_entity_poly.pdbx_seq_one_letter_code
_entity_poly.pdbx_strand_id
1 'polypeptide(L)'
;NFCLSGMSSACYTYVSEVATPENRGILQALGPICASFGILLTYTLGYFLNWATVAFLSVFFAVFTLIAVEFLPESPPYLIKKGHNSRGYDSYLWFRRNVAVAHQEILNQSSNDKTISSSTKEVYLSAATVKPFLILVTLFFLQELSGIYTILFYAVNFFEETDLNMNTYVSSIIVGIIRFVMSIVTAILVNKFGRKVLCMSSSAGMSATMLVMVVYFKYYEVHSDESRVLPLLPLVCVIFNVMFSMVGMLPIPWILVGELFPLEVRSIMSGIVICIAQCFIFIFVKIYPDMITYLNFSGTLSTFLVASVVALLFCKTILPETKNKSLEEIEESFKNRKLGGKLE
;
A
#
# COMPACT_ATOMS: atom_id res chain seq x y z
N ASN A 1 3.44 -3.81 -14.60
CA ASN A 1 2.45 -3.43 -13.57
C ASN A 1 1.13 -4.19 -13.69
N PHE A 2 0.61 -4.49 -14.89
CA PHE A 2 -0.66 -5.22 -15.06
C PHE A 2 -0.65 -6.60 -14.38
N CYS A 3 0.38 -7.41 -14.63
CA CYS A 3 0.53 -8.73 -13.99
C CYS A 3 0.69 -8.60 -12.47
N LEU A 4 1.45 -7.61 -11.99
CA LEU A 4 1.64 -7.35 -10.56
C LEU A 4 0.32 -6.97 -9.87
N SER A 5 -0.51 -6.15 -10.54
CA SER A 5 -1.85 -5.78 -10.05
C SER A 5 -2.75 -7.00 -9.87
N GLY A 6 -2.81 -7.88 -10.87
CA GLY A 6 -3.59 -9.12 -10.81
C GLY A 6 -3.14 -10.05 -9.68
N MET A 7 -1.84 -10.27 -9.56
CA MET A 7 -1.28 -11.11 -8.48
C MET A 7 -1.54 -10.53 -7.09
N SER A 8 -1.31 -9.24 -6.90
CA SER A 8 -1.51 -8.59 -5.61
C SER A 8 -2.97 -8.64 -5.17
N SER A 9 -3.90 -8.33 -6.08
CA SER A 9 -5.33 -8.39 -5.80
C SER A 9 -5.77 -9.81 -5.41
N ALA A 10 -5.33 -10.83 -6.16
CA ALA A 10 -5.66 -12.22 -5.87
C ALA A 10 -5.12 -12.66 -4.50
N CYS A 11 -3.86 -12.32 -4.17
CA CYS A 11 -3.26 -12.64 -2.89
C CYS A 11 -4.01 -11.99 -1.71
N TYR A 12 -4.31 -10.69 -1.79
CA TYR A 12 -5.02 -10.00 -0.73
C TYR A 12 -6.44 -10.55 -0.54
N THR A 13 -7.15 -10.84 -1.63
CA THR A 13 -8.48 -11.44 -1.58
C THR A 13 -8.43 -12.85 -0.96
N TYR A 14 -7.52 -13.69 -1.44
CA TYR A 14 -7.34 -15.05 -0.91
C TYR A 14 -7.05 -15.06 0.59
N VAL A 15 -6.10 -14.21 1.03
CA VAL A 15 -5.77 -14.09 2.47
C VAL A 15 -6.98 -13.58 3.25
N SER A 16 -7.77 -12.65 2.73
CA SER A 16 -8.95 -12.14 3.42
C SER A 16 -10.07 -13.17 3.57
N GLU A 17 -10.19 -14.11 2.63
CA GLU A 17 -11.20 -15.18 2.62
C GLU A 17 -10.80 -16.36 3.51
N VAL A 18 -9.52 -16.69 3.57
CA VAL A 18 -8.99 -17.85 4.28
C VAL A 18 -8.66 -17.54 5.75
N ALA A 19 -8.24 -16.32 6.05
CA ALA A 19 -7.82 -15.91 7.39
C ALA A 19 -8.99 -15.85 8.38
N THR A 20 -8.74 -16.28 9.63
CA THR A 20 -9.67 -16.02 10.74
C THR A 20 -9.74 -14.52 11.03
N PRO A 21 -10.88 -14.00 11.53
CA PRO A 21 -11.03 -12.59 11.87
C PRO A 21 -9.91 -12.07 12.80
N GLU A 22 -9.42 -12.91 13.72
CA GLU A 22 -8.36 -12.60 14.67
C GLU A 22 -6.99 -12.43 14.00
N ASN A 23 -6.66 -13.31 13.04
CA ASN A 23 -5.34 -13.34 12.39
C ASN A 23 -5.28 -12.60 11.06
N ARG A 24 -6.42 -12.13 10.54
CA ARG A 24 -6.51 -11.44 9.23
C ARG A 24 -5.59 -10.24 9.15
N GLY A 25 -5.54 -9.41 10.20
CA GLY A 25 -4.68 -8.22 10.23
C GLY A 25 -3.20 -8.56 10.15
N ILE A 26 -2.77 -9.60 10.88
CA ILE A 26 -1.36 -10.06 10.87
C ILE A 26 -1.00 -10.64 9.50
N LEU A 27 -1.85 -11.49 8.94
CA LEU A 27 -1.59 -12.12 7.64
C LEU A 27 -1.57 -11.10 6.49
N GLN A 28 -2.44 -10.10 6.52
CA GLN A 28 -2.41 -9.00 5.55
C GLN A 28 -1.16 -8.13 5.69
N ALA A 29 -0.63 -7.96 6.90
CA ALA A 29 0.61 -7.21 7.14
C ALA A 29 1.86 -7.92 6.59
N LEU A 30 1.82 -9.24 6.38
CA LEU A 30 2.93 -9.98 5.77
C LEU A 30 3.21 -9.53 4.33
N GLY A 31 2.18 -9.13 3.57
CA GLY A 31 2.34 -8.66 2.19
C GLY A 31 3.34 -7.49 2.07
N PRO A 32 3.13 -6.37 2.76
CA PRO A 32 4.08 -5.25 2.80
C PRO A 32 5.47 -5.61 3.34
N ILE A 33 5.56 -6.54 4.31
CA ILE A 33 6.83 -7.01 4.86
C ILE A 33 7.62 -7.78 3.79
N CYS A 34 6.99 -8.74 3.12
CA CYS A 34 7.62 -9.50 2.03
C CYS A 34 8.00 -8.59 0.84
N ALA A 35 7.17 -7.62 0.49
CA ALA A 35 7.50 -6.63 -0.54
C ALA A 35 8.72 -5.78 -0.17
N SER A 36 8.81 -5.33 1.09
CA SER A 36 9.97 -4.58 1.57
C SER A 36 11.25 -5.42 1.61
N PHE A 37 11.14 -6.71 1.97
CA PHE A 37 12.26 -7.65 1.90
C PHE A 37 12.72 -7.88 0.45
N GLY A 38 11.79 -8.03 -0.50
CA GLY A 38 12.11 -8.16 -1.92
C GLY A 38 12.86 -6.96 -2.48
N ILE A 39 12.49 -5.73 -2.08
CA ILE A 39 13.19 -4.50 -2.48
C ILE A 39 14.61 -4.47 -1.89
N LEU A 40 14.77 -4.79 -0.60
CA LEU A 40 16.07 -4.89 0.04
C LEU A 40 16.97 -5.91 -0.66
N LEU A 41 16.42 -7.09 -0.97
CA LEU A 41 17.14 -8.13 -1.70
C LEU A 41 17.58 -7.65 -3.07
N THR A 42 16.70 -6.95 -3.82
CA THR A 42 17.02 -6.42 -5.15
C THR A 42 18.11 -5.36 -5.08
N TYR A 43 18.09 -4.45 -4.12
CA TYR A 43 19.17 -3.46 -3.94
C TYR A 43 20.49 -4.13 -3.58
N THR A 44 20.46 -5.14 -2.71
CA THR A 44 21.67 -5.88 -2.31
C THR A 44 22.24 -6.68 -3.47
N LEU A 45 21.42 -7.39 -4.23
CA LEU A 45 21.85 -8.12 -5.42
C LEU A 45 22.35 -7.18 -6.51
N GLY A 46 21.73 -6.03 -6.72
CA GLY A 46 22.14 -5.02 -7.69
C GLY A 46 23.49 -4.37 -7.39
N TYR A 47 23.93 -4.41 -6.12
CA TYR A 47 25.29 -3.98 -5.74
C TYR A 47 26.38 -4.97 -6.20
N PHE A 48 26.10 -6.29 -6.12
CA PHE A 48 27.08 -7.33 -6.41
C PHE A 48 26.99 -7.88 -7.83
N LEU A 49 25.82 -7.80 -8.47
CA LEU A 49 25.52 -8.49 -9.72
C LEU A 49 25.02 -7.51 -10.79
N ASN A 50 25.26 -7.87 -12.05
CA ASN A 50 24.71 -7.15 -13.18
C ASN A 50 23.18 -7.29 -13.26
N TRP A 51 22.49 -6.28 -13.81
CA TRP A 51 21.04 -6.25 -13.94
C TRP A 51 20.46 -7.51 -14.62
N ALA A 52 21.15 -8.06 -15.64
CA ALA A 52 20.70 -9.27 -16.34
C ALA A 52 20.68 -10.50 -15.43
N THR A 53 21.69 -10.65 -14.54
CA THR A 53 21.78 -11.74 -13.57
C THR A 53 20.67 -11.60 -12.51
N VAL A 54 20.42 -10.38 -12.02
CA VAL A 54 19.33 -10.11 -11.07
C VAL A 54 17.97 -10.41 -11.70
N ALA A 55 17.77 -10.05 -12.97
CA ALA A 55 16.57 -10.38 -13.71
C ALA A 55 16.38 -11.91 -13.87
N PHE A 56 17.46 -12.65 -14.15
CA PHE A 56 17.41 -14.10 -14.23
C PHE A 56 17.06 -14.76 -12.89
N LEU A 57 17.65 -14.28 -11.79
CA LEU A 57 17.32 -14.74 -10.44
C LEU A 57 15.85 -14.49 -10.07
N SER A 58 15.27 -13.37 -10.52
CA SER A 58 13.85 -13.08 -10.26
C SER A 58 12.91 -14.08 -10.96
N VAL A 59 13.31 -14.67 -12.09
CA VAL A 59 12.55 -15.75 -12.74
C VAL A 59 12.46 -16.99 -11.84
N PHE A 60 13.55 -17.31 -11.12
CA PHE A 60 13.54 -18.42 -10.17
C PHE A 60 12.48 -18.25 -9.07
N PHE A 61 12.38 -17.04 -8.49
CA PHE A 61 11.34 -16.73 -7.50
C PHE A 61 9.93 -16.81 -8.09
N ALA A 62 9.75 -16.37 -9.34
CA ALA A 62 8.47 -16.45 -10.03
C ALA A 62 8.04 -17.91 -10.26
N VAL A 63 8.96 -18.77 -10.73
CA VAL A 63 8.72 -20.20 -10.94
C VAL A 63 8.44 -20.90 -9.60
N PHE A 64 9.22 -20.60 -8.57
CA PHE A 64 8.97 -21.14 -7.22
C PHE A 64 7.57 -20.78 -6.70
N THR A 65 7.16 -19.52 -6.88
CA THR A 65 5.81 -19.08 -6.48
C THR A 65 4.73 -19.82 -7.25
N LEU A 66 4.92 -20.02 -8.57
CA LEU A 66 3.97 -20.74 -9.41
C LEU A 66 3.81 -22.18 -8.97
N ILE A 67 4.90 -22.87 -8.64
CA ILE A 67 4.87 -24.23 -8.08
C ILE A 67 4.20 -24.25 -6.69
N ALA A 68 4.52 -23.27 -5.83
CA ALA A 68 3.96 -23.22 -4.47
C ALA A 68 2.44 -23.01 -4.48
N VAL A 69 1.89 -22.24 -5.43
CA VAL A 69 0.45 -21.99 -5.56
C VAL A 69 -0.31 -23.27 -5.91
N GLU A 70 0.27 -24.20 -6.67
CA GLU A 70 -0.37 -25.48 -7.02
C GLU A 70 -0.67 -26.35 -5.77
N PHE A 71 0.07 -26.19 -4.68
CA PHE A 71 -0.14 -26.90 -3.43
C PHE A 71 -1.18 -26.26 -2.51
N LEU A 72 -1.66 -25.06 -2.84
CA LEU A 72 -2.65 -24.35 -2.04
C LEU A 72 -4.07 -24.76 -2.47
N PRO A 73 -4.97 -25.11 -1.50
CA PRO A 73 -6.36 -25.37 -1.83
C PRO A 73 -7.06 -24.08 -2.27
N GLU A 74 -8.06 -24.20 -3.12
CA GLU A 74 -8.94 -23.11 -3.49
C GLU A 74 -9.65 -22.52 -2.28
N SER A 75 -9.99 -21.22 -2.36
CA SER A 75 -10.70 -20.51 -1.30
C SER A 75 -12.04 -21.18 -0.99
N PRO A 76 -12.33 -21.53 0.30
CA PRO A 76 -13.58 -22.16 0.68
C PRO A 76 -14.83 -21.35 0.29
N PRO A 77 -14.91 -20.02 0.54
CA PRO A 77 -16.03 -19.19 0.10
C PRO A 77 -16.28 -19.23 -1.41
N TYR A 78 -15.22 -19.24 -2.20
CA TYR A 78 -15.32 -19.31 -3.66
C TYR A 78 -15.90 -20.67 -4.12
N LEU A 79 -15.44 -21.79 -3.53
CA LEU A 79 -15.93 -23.12 -3.87
C LEU A 79 -17.41 -23.28 -3.55
N ILE A 80 -17.86 -22.78 -2.39
CA ILE A 80 -19.27 -22.83 -1.98
C ILE A 80 -20.12 -21.99 -2.92
N LYS A 81 -19.70 -20.78 -3.26
CA LYS A 81 -20.41 -19.90 -4.20
C LYS A 81 -20.56 -20.53 -5.60
N LYS A 82 -19.62 -21.39 -6.01
CA LYS A 82 -19.70 -22.18 -7.25
C LYS A 82 -20.54 -23.45 -7.13
N GLY A 83 -21.08 -23.76 -5.95
CA GLY A 83 -21.90 -24.97 -5.72
C GLY A 83 -21.08 -26.23 -5.42
N HIS A 84 -19.76 -26.13 -5.27
CA HIS A 84 -18.87 -27.25 -4.93
C HIS A 84 -18.75 -27.44 -3.41
N ASN A 85 -19.87 -27.72 -2.74
CA ASN A 85 -19.95 -27.76 -1.28
C ASN A 85 -19.00 -28.77 -0.63
N SER A 86 -18.81 -29.96 -1.22
CA SER A 86 -17.90 -30.99 -0.67
C SER A 86 -16.43 -30.48 -0.70
N ARG A 87 -15.98 -29.94 -1.82
CA ARG A 87 -14.63 -29.38 -1.94
C ARG A 87 -14.44 -28.16 -1.03
N GLY A 88 -15.48 -27.32 -0.88
CA GLY A 88 -15.48 -26.20 0.05
C GLY A 88 -15.31 -26.67 1.49
N TYR A 89 -15.97 -27.75 1.89
CA TYR A 89 -15.82 -28.38 3.21
C TYR A 89 -14.39 -28.91 3.43
N ASP A 90 -13.84 -29.63 2.47
CA ASP A 90 -12.48 -30.17 2.55
C ASP A 90 -11.44 -29.02 2.66
N SER A 91 -11.66 -27.93 1.92
CA SER A 91 -10.82 -26.74 2.01
C SER A 91 -10.92 -26.06 3.39
N TYR A 92 -12.12 -25.91 3.96
CA TYR A 92 -12.26 -25.41 5.34
C TYR A 92 -11.56 -26.32 6.35
N LEU A 93 -11.68 -27.64 6.22
CA LEU A 93 -10.97 -28.59 7.08
C LEU A 93 -9.45 -28.41 7.00
N TRP A 94 -8.92 -28.19 5.81
CA TRP A 94 -7.48 -27.97 5.61
C TRP A 94 -6.98 -26.76 6.39
N PHE A 95 -7.76 -25.64 6.37
CA PHE A 95 -7.37 -24.39 7.06
C PHE A 95 -7.65 -24.40 8.55
N ARG A 96 -8.81 -24.94 8.98
CA ARG A 96 -9.26 -24.86 10.38
C ARG A 96 -8.83 -26.06 11.22
N ARG A 97 -8.55 -27.20 10.59
CA ARG A 97 -8.25 -28.47 11.26
C ARG A 97 -9.27 -28.90 12.31
N ASN A 98 -10.47 -28.30 12.31
CA ASN A 98 -11.55 -28.56 13.26
C ASN A 98 -12.88 -28.67 12.52
N VAL A 99 -13.50 -29.86 12.60
CA VAL A 99 -14.75 -30.22 11.91
C VAL A 99 -15.91 -29.33 12.34
N ALA A 100 -16.03 -29.03 13.64
CA ALA A 100 -17.15 -28.24 14.19
C ALA A 100 -17.10 -26.79 13.69
N VAL A 101 -15.92 -26.20 13.67
CA VAL A 101 -15.69 -24.82 13.19
C VAL A 101 -15.96 -24.73 11.68
N ALA A 102 -15.46 -25.70 10.90
CA ALA A 102 -15.69 -25.74 9.46
C ALA A 102 -17.19 -25.84 9.12
N HIS A 103 -17.93 -26.69 9.85
CA HIS A 103 -19.35 -26.83 9.63
C HIS A 103 -20.15 -25.58 9.99
N GLN A 104 -19.78 -24.89 11.08
CA GLN A 104 -20.44 -23.65 11.51
C GLN A 104 -20.18 -22.51 10.53
N GLU A 105 -18.97 -22.38 9.99
CA GLU A 105 -18.63 -21.36 8.98
C GLU A 105 -19.43 -21.56 7.68
N ILE A 106 -19.64 -22.82 7.24
CA ILE A 106 -20.46 -23.13 6.07
C ILE A 106 -21.92 -22.75 6.30
N LEU A 107 -22.48 -23.07 7.46
CA LEU A 107 -23.86 -22.71 7.81
C LEU A 107 -24.06 -21.21 7.83
N ASN A 108 -23.13 -20.47 8.41
CA ASN A 108 -23.17 -19.01 8.45
C ASN A 108 -23.09 -18.41 7.02
N GLN A 109 -22.27 -18.97 6.15
CA GLN A 109 -22.12 -18.49 4.79
C GLN A 109 -23.35 -18.78 3.92
N SER A 110 -23.95 -19.97 4.05
CA SER A 110 -25.18 -20.34 3.33
C SER A 110 -26.40 -19.54 3.79
N SER A 111 -26.43 -19.03 5.01
CA SER A 111 -27.49 -18.13 5.50
C SER A 111 -27.33 -16.70 4.98
N ASN A 112 -26.08 -16.21 4.84
CA ASN A 112 -25.79 -14.87 4.29
C ASN A 112 -26.07 -14.78 2.79
N ASP A 113 -25.81 -15.84 2.00
CA ASP A 113 -26.10 -15.85 0.57
C ASP A 113 -27.62 -15.77 0.24
N LYS A 114 -28.49 -16.17 1.16
CA LYS A 114 -29.95 -16.09 0.99
C LYS A 114 -30.51 -14.70 1.19
N THR A 115 -29.77 -13.78 1.82
CA THR A 115 -30.20 -12.42 2.11
C THR A 115 -29.83 -11.42 1.03
N ILE A 116 -29.01 -11.80 0.04
CA ILE A 116 -28.50 -10.90 -1.01
C ILE A 116 -29.38 -10.98 -2.26
N SER A 117 -30.52 -10.30 -2.23
CA SER A 117 -31.45 -10.15 -3.38
C SER A 117 -31.75 -8.67 -3.69
N SER A 118 -30.84 -7.76 -3.43
CA SER A 118 -30.97 -6.38 -3.94
C SER A 118 -30.39 -6.28 -5.37
N SER A 119 -30.98 -5.42 -6.20
CA SER A 119 -30.49 -5.19 -7.57
C SER A 119 -29.01 -4.81 -7.54
N THR A 120 -28.16 -5.66 -8.08
CA THR A 120 -26.69 -5.52 -8.06
C THR A 120 -26.24 -4.13 -8.54
N LYS A 121 -26.94 -3.52 -9.50
CA LYS A 121 -26.63 -2.18 -10.02
C LYS A 121 -26.82 -1.07 -9.01
N GLU A 122 -27.83 -1.16 -8.14
CA GLU A 122 -28.11 -0.14 -7.11
C GLU A 122 -27.03 -0.11 -6.05
N VAL A 123 -26.47 -1.27 -5.68
CA VAL A 123 -25.39 -1.37 -4.71
C VAL A 123 -24.09 -0.71 -5.23
N TYR A 124 -23.77 -0.90 -6.52
CA TYR A 124 -22.58 -0.27 -7.13
C TYR A 124 -22.67 1.26 -7.17
N LEU A 125 -23.86 1.82 -7.38
CA LEU A 125 -24.09 3.27 -7.44
C LEU A 125 -24.45 3.87 -6.08
N SER A 126 -24.53 3.05 -5.02
CA SER A 126 -24.85 3.52 -3.69
C SER A 126 -23.75 4.45 -3.12
N ALA A 127 -24.17 5.36 -2.25
CA ALA A 127 -23.22 6.25 -1.55
C ALA A 127 -22.19 5.47 -0.72
N ALA A 128 -22.56 4.28 -0.24
CA ALA A 128 -21.68 3.38 0.50
C ALA A 128 -20.56 2.75 -0.37
N THR A 129 -20.69 2.76 -1.69
CA THR A 129 -19.68 2.28 -2.62
C THR A 129 -18.91 3.42 -3.26
N VAL A 130 -19.60 4.45 -3.74
CA VAL A 130 -18.99 5.56 -4.49
C VAL A 130 -18.08 6.43 -3.59
N LYS A 131 -18.51 6.72 -2.34
CA LYS A 131 -17.69 7.55 -1.43
C LYS A 131 -16.36 6.87 -1.06
N PRO A 132 -16.32 5.60 -0.58
CA PRO A 132 -15.07 4.88 -0.36
C PRO A 132 -14.19 4.81 -1.61
N PHE A 133 -14.77 4.59 -2.78
CA PHE A 133 -14.05 4.55 -4.04
C PHE A 133 -13.30 5.86 -4.30
N LEU A 134 -13.99 7.00 -4.22
CA LEU A 134 -13.38 8.32 -4.42
C LEU A 134 -12.30 8.62 -3.37
N ILE A 135 -12.54 8.26 -2.10
CA ILE A 135 -11.57 8.45 -1.01
C ILE A 135 -10.29 7.65 -1.31
N LEU A 136 -10.42 6.38 -1.68
CA LEU A 136 -9.27 5.51 -1.95
C LEU A 136 -8.50 5.95 -3.20
N VAL A 137 -9.19 6.26 -4.30
CA VAL A 137 -8.54 6.75 -5.53
C VAL A 137 -7.78 8.04 -5.26
N THR A 138 -8.37 8.99 -4.53
CA THR A 138 -7.70 10.24 -4.16
C THR A 138 -6.50 9.98 -3.23
N LEU A 139 -6.65 9.07 -2.28
CA LEU A 139 -5.57 8.73 -1.35
C LEU A 139 -4.38 8.08 -2.07
N PHE A 140 -4.63 7.15 -3.00
CA PHE A 140 -3.58 6.57 -3.84
C PHE A 140 -2.93 7.61 -4.76
N PHE A 141 -3.72 8.48 -5.37
CA PHE A 141 -3.19 9.57 -6.18
C PHE A 141 -2.23 10.48 -5.38
N LEU A 142 -2.63 10.89 -4.16
CA LEU A 142 -1.79 11.71 -3.29
C LEU A 142 -0.57 10.95 -2.78
N GLN A 143 -0.68 9.65 -2.53
CA GLN A 143 0.43 8.77 -2.18
C GLN A 143 1.49 8.77 -3.28
N GLU A 144 1.09 8.57 -4.53
CA GLU A 144 2.04 8.55 -5.65
C GLU A 144 2.65 9.93 -5.93
N LEU A 145 1.82 10.97 -5.91
CA LEU A 145 2.28 12.35 -6.12
C LEU A 145 3.24 12.83 -5.03
N SER A 146 3.20 12.25 -3.82
CA SER A 146 4.16 12.55 -2.74
C SER A 146 5.57 11.97 -2.97
N GLY A 147 5.78 11.22 -4.06
CA GLY A 147 7.08 10.72 -4.47
C GLY A 147 7.58 9.48 -3.75
N ILE A 148 6.75 8.83 -2.92
CA ILE A 148 7.14 7.66 -2.10
C ILE A 148 7.71 6.55 -2.99
N TYR A 149 6.96 6.10 -3.99
CA TYR A 149 7.41 5.04 -4.89
C TYR A 149 8.49 5.53 -5.85
N THR A 150 8.41 6.78 -6.30
CA THR A 150 9.41 7.39 -7.19
C THR A 150 10.80 7.36 -6.56
N ILE A 151 10.93 7.79 -5.29
CA ILE A 151 12.20 7.75 -4.54
C ILE A 151 12.72 6.32 -4.40
N LEU A 152 11.82 5.33 -4.23
CA LEU A 152 12.24 3.93 -4.11
C LEU A 152 12.68 3.33 -5.45
N PHE A 153 11.97 3.60 -6.54
CA PHE A 153 12.33 3.07 -7.85
C PHE A 153 13.61 3.70 -8.42
N TYR A 154 13.82 4.98 -8.15
CA TYR A 154 14.97 5.76 -8.61
C TYR A 154 15.97 6.06 -7.49
N ALA A 155 16.05 5.22 -6.46
CA ALA A 155 16.88 5.49 -5.28
C ALA A 155 18.35 5.78 -5.64
N VAL A 156 18.95 5.01 -6.55
CA VAL A 156 20.34 5.21 -7.00
C VAL A 156 20.47 6.56 -7.70
N ASN A 157 19.64 6.84 -8.72
CA ASN A 157 19.66 8.10 -9.45
C ASN A 157 19.35 9.30 -8.53
N PHE A 158 18.43 9.13 -7.58
CA PHE A 158 18.09 10.15 -6.60
C PHE A 158 19.32 10.51 -5.74
N PHE A 159 20.13 9.54 -5.33
CA PHE A 159 21.35 9.78 -4.59
C PHE A 159 22.50 10.32 -5.47
N GLU A 160 22.54 9.99 -6.75
CA GLU A 160 23.45 10.63 -7.71
C GLU A 160 23.21 12.14 -7.82
N GLU A 161 21.95 12.56 -7.92
CA GLU A 161 21.56 13.99 -7.96
C GLU A 161 21.88 14.73 -6.65
N THR A 162 21.99 14.03 -5.53
CA THR A 162 22.33 14.65 -4.24
C THR A 162 23.83 14.89 -4.05
N ASP A 163 24.67 14.40 -4.96
CA ASP A 163 26.14 14.59 -4.96
C ASP A 163 26.79 14.13 -3.62
N LEU A 164 26.31 12.96 -3.15
CA LEU A 164 26.82 12.35 -1.94
C LEU A 164 28.21 11.76 -2.16
N ASN A 165 29.16 12.06 -1.26
CA ASN A 165 30.49 11.42 -1.22
C ASN A 165 30.42 9.94 -0.75
N MET A 166 29.30 9.25 -0.97
CA MET A 166 29.07 7.85 -0.63
C MET A 166 28.67 7.07 -1.88
N ASN A 167 28.95 5.77 -1.87
CA ASN A 167 28.45 4.89 -2.92
C ASN A 167 26.92 4.87 -2.91
N THR A 168 26.30 5.30 -4.02
CA THR A 168 24.85 5.43 -4.18
C THR A 168 24.10 4.11 -3.98
N TYR A 169 24.72 2.99 -4.34
CA TYR A 169 24.17 1.65 -4.08
C TYR A 169 24.11 1.34 -2.57
N VAL A 170 25.15 1.71 -1.81
CA VAL A 170 25.16 1.53 -0.34
C VAL A 170 24.06 2.37 0.31
N SER A 171 23.88 3.60 -0.13
CA SER A 171 22.78 4.48 0.33
C SER A 171 21.41 3.83 0.06
N SER A 172 21.22 3.23 -1.12
CA SER A 172 19.98 2.53 -1.48
C SER A 172 19.74 1.28 -0.61
N ILE A 173 20.79 0.53 -0.27
CA ILE A 173 20.70 -0.62 0.64
C ILE A 173 20.28 -0.17 2.04
N ILE A 174 20.86 0.92 2.55
CA ILE A 174 20.49 1.50 3.86
C ILE A 174 18.98 1.85 3.89
N VAL A 175 18.48 2.50 2.84
CA VAL A 175 17.05 2.81 2.69
C VAL A 175 16.22 1.53 2.66
N GLY A 176 16.67 0.50 1.95
CA GLY A 176 16.02 -0.81 1.88
C GLY A 176 15.93 -1.49 3.26
N ILE A 177 17.00 -1.46 4.05
CA ILE A 177 17.03 -2.01 5.41
C ILE A 177 16.02 -1.26 6.30
N ILE A 178 16.03 0.06 6.27
CA ILE A 178 15.13 0.89 7.06
C ILE A 178 13.68 0.62 6.68
N ARG A 179 13.38 0.54 5.39
CA ARG A 179 12.05 0.18 4.88
C ARG A 179 11.60 -1.19 5.40
N PHE A 180 12.47 -2.20 5.36
CA PHE A 180 12.15 -3.54 5.85
C PHE A 180 11.87 -3.53 7.36
N VAL A 181 12.73 -2.92 8.16
CA VAL A 181 12.52 -2.78 9.61
C VAL A 181 11.22 -2.03 9.91
N MET A 182 10.98 -0.90 9.23
CA MET A 182 9.77 -0.11 9.43
C MET A 182 8.50 -0.85 9.00
N SER A 183 8.55 -1.75 8.02
CA SER A 183 7.39 -2.56 7.64
C SER A 183 6.93 -3.48 8.78
N ILE A 184 7.87 -4.04 9.54
CA ILE A 184 7.59 -4.84 10.74
C ILE A 184 7.01 -3.97 11.86
N VAL A 185 7.62 -2.80 12.10
CA VAL A 185 7.13 -1.83 13.10
C VAL A 185 5.70 -1.39 12.76
N THR A 186 5.42 -1.11 11.49
CA THR A 186 4.10 -0.68 11.04
C THR A 186 3.03 -1.75 11.23
N ALA A 187 3.35 -3.02 11.02
CA ALA A 187 2.43 -4.12 11.29
C ALA A 187 1.97 -4.13 12.77
N ILE A 188 2.84 -3.72 13.71
CA ILE A 188 2.51 -3.57 15.13
C ILE A 188 1.70 -2.27 15.36
N LEU A 189 2.12 -1.17 14.75
CA LEU A 189 1.48 0.14 14.93
C LEU A 189 0.03 0.17 14.43
N VAL A 190 -0.27 -0.46 13.30
CA VAL A 190 -1.62 -0.54 12.72
C VAL A 190 -2.62 -1.20 13.67
N ASN A 191 -2.17 -2.18 14.48
CA ASN A 191 -3.02 -2.80 15.49
C ASN A 191 -3.25 -1.91 16.72
N LYS A 192 -2.28 -1.02 17.06
CA LYS A 192 -2.34 -0.17 18.25
C LYS A 192 -3.01 1.18 18.00
N PHE A 193 -2.82 1.76 16.82
CA PHE A 193 -3.28 3.11 16.50
C PHE A 193 -4.34 3.09 15.40
N GLY A 194 -5.13 4.18 15.34
CA GLY A 194 -6.14 4.36 14.30
C GLY A 194 -5.51 4.64 12.92
N ARG A 195 -6.18 4.18 11.86
CA ARG A 195 -5.70 4.36 10.47
C ARG A 195 -5.54 5.83 10.11
N LYS A 196 -6.49 6.66 10.51
CA LYS A 196 -6.46 8.11 10.29
C LYS A 196 -5.26 8.78 10.98
N VAL A 197 -5.01 8.43 12.24
CA VAL A 197 -3.90 9.00 13.03
C VAL A 197 -2.55 8.64 12.40
N LEU A 198 -2.38 7.38 11.98
CA LEU A 198 -1.14 6.92 11.32
C LEU A 198 -0.91 7.62 9.97
N CYS A 199 -1.94 7.79 9.14
CA CYS A 199 -1.82 8.55 7.89
C CYS A 199 -1.46 10.02 8.13
N MET A 200 -2.07 10.66 9.13
CA MET A 200 -1.78 12.05 9.49
C MET A 200 -0.35 12.23 9.99
N SER A 201 0.11 11.38 10.91
CA SER A 201 1.49 11.44 11.43
C SER A 201 2.52 11.17 10.33
N SER A 202 2.23 10.22 9.45
CA SER A 202 3.03 9.90 8.28
C SER A 202 3.15 11.10 7.33
N SER A 203 2.03 11.66 6.89
CA SER A 203 2.02 12.80 5.97
C SER A 203 2.68 14.05 6.56
N ALA A 204 2.52 14.29 7.87
CA ALA A 204 3.18 15.40 8.58
C ALA A 204 4.70 15.22 8.59
N GLY A 205 5.19 14.01 8.94
CA GLY A 205 6.62 13.70 8.95
C GLY A 205 7.24 13.79 7.54
N MET A 206 6.54 13.28 6.52
CA MET A 206 6.97 13.41 5.13
C MET A 206 7.04 14.87 4.68
N SER A 207 6.03 15.68 5.03
CA SER A 207 6.04 17.11 4.69
C SER A 207 7.22 17.85 5.35
N ALA A 208 7.53 17.53 6.62
CA ALA A 208 8.65 18.14 7.33
C ALA A 208 10.00 17.78 6.68
N THR A 209 10.21 16.50 6.36
CA THR A 209 11.46 16.05 5.72
C THR A 209 11.63 16.60 4.32
N MET A 210 10.55 16.66 3.52
CA MET A 210 10.58 17.26 2.18
C MET A 210 10.82 18.77 2.24
N LEU A 211 10.26 19.47 3.24
CA LEU A 211 10.51 20.89 3.42
C LEU A 211 12.00 21.17 3.66
N VAL A 212 12.64 20.39 4.54
CA VAL A 212 14.09 20.51 4.81
C VAL A 212 14.90 20.30 3.52
N MET A 213 14.54 19.28 2.73
CA MET A 213 15.21 19.00 1.46
C MET A 213 15.04 20.14 0.44
N VAL A 214 13.81 20.64 0.27
CA VAL A 214 13.53 21.75 -0.66
C VAL A 214 14.33 22.99 -0.27
N VAL A 215 14.36 23.34 1.02
CA VAL A 215 15.14 24.50 1.51
C VAL A 215 16.63 24.29 1.25
N TYR A 216 17.15 23.09 1.55
CA TYR A 216 18.55 22.76 1.32
C TYR A 216 18.96 22.90 -0.15
N PHE A 217 18.23 22.25 -1.07
CA PHE A 217 18.59 22.29 -2.49
C PHE A 217 18.38 23.68 -3.11
N LYS A 218 17.31 24.40 -2.74
CA LYS A 218 17.11 25.78 -3.20
C LYS A 218 18.20 26.74 -2.71
N TYR A 219 18.69 26.56 -1.48
CA TYR A 219 19.80 27.37 -0.98
C TYR A 219 21.06 27.19 -1.84
N TYR A 220 21.45 25.94 -2.13
CA TYR A 220 22.64 25.67 -2.96
C TYR A 220 22.44 25.90 -4.46
N GLU A 221 21.22 25.93 -4.94
CA GLU A 221 20.91 26.35 -6.32
C GLU A 221 21.19 27.85 -6.51
N VAL A 222 20.96 28.66 -5.48
CA VAL A 222 21.25 30.12 -5.49
C VAL A 222 22.72 30.41 -5.16
N HIS A 223 23.36 29.61 -4.32
CA HIS A 223 24.75 29.80 -3.85
C HIS A 223 25.65 28.70 -4.41
N SER A 224 25.73 28.60 -5.73
CA SER A 224 26.43 27.51 -6.43
C SER A 224 27.96 27.48 -6.16
N ASP A 225 28.55 28.60 -5.70
CA ASP A 225 29.98 28.68 -5.41
C ASP A 225 30.37 28.23 -4.01
N GLU A 226 29.40 27.94 -3.12
CA GLU A 226 29.66 27.46 -1.76
C GLU A 226 29.79 25.95 -1.72
N SER A 227 30.79 25.43 -1.00
CA SER A 227 30.89 24.01 -0.72
C SER A 227 29.73 23.56 0.16
N ARG A 228 29.11 22.41 -0.14
CA ARG A 228 27.98 21.87 0.64
C ARG A 228 28.43 21.58 2.08
N VAL A 229 27.92 22.35 3.04
CA VAL A 229 28.32 22.29 4.47
C VAL A 229 27.83 20.97 5.13
N LEU A 230 26.70 20.42 4.69
CA LEU A 230 26.10 19.18 5.24
C LEU A 230 25.81 18.18 4.11
N PRO A 231 26.82 17.50 3.55
CA PRO A 231 26.62 16.62 2.39
C PRO A 231 25.75 15.39 2.70
N LEU A 232 25.65 14.95 3.97
CA LEU A 232 24.83 13.82 4.38
C LEU A 232 23.37 14.16 4.68
N LEU A 233 23.01 15.47 4.72
CA LEU A 233 21.65 15.88 5.05
C LEU A 233 20.58 15.31 4.10
N PRO A 234 20.77 15.27 2.77
CA PRO A 234 19.81 14.65 1.87
C PRO A 234 19.55 13.16 2.19
N LEU A 235 20.60 12.40 2.48
CA LEU A 235 20.47 10.98 2.86
C LEU A 235 19.63 10.83 4.14
N VAL A 236 19.94 11.63 5.16
CA VAL A 236 19.19 11.62 6.43
C VAL A 236 17.73 11.97 6.21
N CYS A 237 17.44 12.99 5.39
CA CYS A 237 16.08 13.38 5.06
C CYS A 237 15.32 12.28 4.31
N VAL A 238 15.95 11.59 3.34
CA VAL A 238 15.35 10.45 2.64
C VAL A 238 15.05 9.30 3.61
N ILE A 239 15.98 8.97 4.48
CA ILE A 239 15.79 7.95 5.52
C ILE A 239 14.55 8.26 6.36
N PHE A 240 14.45 9.47 6.92
CA PHE A 240 13.30 9.88 7.72
C PHE A 240 12.02 9.93 6.88
N ASN A 241 12.09 10.38 5.63
CA ASN A 241 10.95 10.37 4.73
C ASN A 241 10.40 8.95 4.52
N VAL A 242 11.28 7.98 4.25
CA VAL A 242 10.90 6.56 4.11
C VAL A 242 10.36 6.01 5.42
N MET A 243 10.98 6.33 6.57
CA MET A 243 10.46 5.93 7.88
C MET A 243 9.03 6.44 8.10
N PHE A 244 8.80 7.75 7.90
CA PHE A 244 7.46 8.32 8.06
C PHE A 244 6.46 7.77 7.04
N SER A 245 6.84 7.58 5.79
CA SER A 245 5.95 7.01 4.77
C SER A 245 5.47 5.60 5.14
N MET A 246 6.35 4.78 5.72
CA MET A 246 6.05 3.43 6.18
C MET A 246 5.11 3.41 7.39
N VAL A 247 5.06 4.47 8.22
CA VAL A 247 4.17 4.52 9.39
C VAL A 247 2.69 4.49 9.00
N GLY A 248 2.34 5.12 7.88
CA GLY A 248 0.94 5.21 7.51
C GLY A 248 0.65 5.36 6.02
N MET A 249 1.22 6.37 5.37
CA MET A 249 0.83 6.74 4.01
C MET A 249 1.06 5.63 2.98
N LEU A 250 2.05 4.76 3.20
CA LEU A 250 2.35 3.66 2.29
C LEU A 250 1.48 2.42 2.54
N PRO A 251 1.32 1.87 3.76
CA PRO A 251 0.57 0.64 3.99
C PRO A 251 -0.95 0.85 4.17
N ILE A 252 -1.38 1.97 4.75
CA ILE A 252 -2.79 2.17 5.11
C ILE A 252 -3.75 2.19 3.92
N PRO A 253 -3.45 2.83 2.77
CA PRO A 253 -4.35 2.78 1.61
C PRO A 253 -4.67 1.35 1.18
N TRP A 254 -3.68 0.45 1.18
CA TRP A 254 -3.86 -0.97 0.84
C TRP A 254 -4.73 -1.73 1.85
N ILE A 255 -4.62 -1.40 3.14
CA ILE A 255 -5.46 -1.97 4.19
C ILE A 255 -6.91 -1.49 4.03
N LEU A 256 -7.09 -0.18 3.78
CA LEU A 256 -8.41 0.43 3.62
C LEU A 256 -9.18 -0.10 2.41
N VAL A 257 -8.52 -0.56 1.35
CA VAL A 257 -9.17 -1.24 0.22
C VAL A 257 -9.98 -2.45 0.70
N GLY A 258 -9.49 -3.18 1.69
CA GLY A 258 -10.19 -4.33 2.27
C GLY A 258 -11.25 -3.96 3.31
N GLU A 259 -11.19 -2.75 3.90
CA GLU A 259 -12.04 -2.35 5.02
C GLU A 259 -13.23 -1.46 4.61
N LEU A 260 -13.11 -0.63 3.57
CA LEU A 260 -14.08 0.42 3.28
C LEU A 260 -15.26 -0.01 2.41
N PHE A 261 -15.14 -1.08 1.63
CA PHE A 261 -16.21 -1.49 0.73
C PHE A 261 -17.22 -2.45 1.39
N PRO A 262 -18.53 -2.32 1.05
CA PRO A 262 -19.54 -3.30 1.41
C PRO A 262 -19.16 -4.71 0.94
N LEU A 263 -19.54 -5.73 1.71
CA LEU A 263 -19.20 -7.14 1.43
C LEU A 263 -19.60 -7.60 0.02
N GLU A 264 -20.75 -7.14 -0.45
CA GLU A 264 -21.34 -7.55 -1.74
C GLU A 264 -20.49 -7.15 -2.95
N VAL A 265 -19.89 -5.97 -2.91
CA VAL A 265 -19.14 -5.37 -4.04
C VAL A 265 -17.63 -5.30 -3.77
N ARG A 266 -17.18 -5.68 -2.58
CA ARG A 266 -15.79 -5.54 -2.12
C ARG A 266 -14.79 -6.14 -3.10
N SER A 267 -14.96 -7.38 -3.51
CA SER A 267 -14.01 -8.08 -4.38
C SER A 267 -13.77 -7.32 -5.70
N ILE A 268 -14.84 -6.87 -6.34
CA ILE A 268 -14.77 -6.17 -7.63
C ILE A 268 -14.22 -4.76 -7.43
N MET A 269 -14.77 -4.00 -6.47
CA MET A 269 -14.36 -2.61 -6.24
C MET A 269 -12.92 -2.51 -5.74
N SER A 270 -12.48 -3.43 -4.88
CA SER A 270 -11.08 -3.53 -4.47
C SER A 270 -10.15 -3.80 -5.66
N GLY A 271 -10.53 -4.73 -6.53
CA GLY A 271 -9.77 -5.00 -7.77
C GLY A 271 -9.63 -3.78 -8.66
N ILE A 272 -10.72 -3.02 -8.87
CA ILE A 272 -10.72 -1.79 -9.68
C ILE A 272 -9.79 -0.73 -9.04
N VAL A 273 -9.90 -0.49 -7.73
CA VAL A 273 -9.06 0.48 -7.03
C VAL A 273 -7.58 0.10 -7.08
N ILE A 274 -7.25 -1.18 -6.88
CA ILE A 274 -5.87 -1.68 -6.97
C ILE A 274 -5.34 -1.48 -8.40
N CYS A 275 -6.14 -1.74 -9.43
CA CYS A 275 -5.75 -1.51 -10.81
C CYS A 275 -5.45 -0.03 -11.07
N ILE A 276 -6.30 0.89 -10.60
CA ILE A 276 -6.09 2.34 -10.70
C ILE A 276 -4.81 2.75 -9.94
N ALA A 277 -4.59 2.24 -8.73
CA ALA A 277 -3.39 2.50 -7.94
C ALA A 277 -2.10 2.10 -8.70
N GLN A 278 -2.10 0.92 -9.34
CA GLN A 278 -0.97 0.46 -10.15
C GLN A 278 -0.76 1.31 -11.41
N CYS A 279 -1.85 1.84 -11.99
CA CYS A 279 -1.74 2.81 -13.09
C CYS A 279 -1.09 4.11 -12.61
N PHE A 280 -1.45 4.61 -11.43
CA PHE A 280 -0.80 5.79 -10.84
C PHE A 280 0.69 5.54 -10.58
N ILE A 281 1.08 4.42 -9.97
CA ILE A 281 2.49 4.05 -9.79
C ILE A 281 3.22 4.11 -11.14
N PHE A 282 2.66 3.48 -12.18
CA PHE A 282 3.27 3.49 -13.50
C PHE A 282 3.44 4.90 -14.07
N ILE A 283 2.39 5.72 -13.99
CA ILE A 283 2.39 7.09 -14.52
C ILE A 283 3.43 7.95 -13.81
N PHE A 284 3.41 7.99 -12.48
CA PHE A 284 4.31 8.85 -11.70
C PHE A 284 5.77 8.42 -11.78
N VAL A 285 6.05 7.11 -11.78
CA VAL A 285 7.41 6.59 -12.00
C VAL A 285 7.89 6.91 -13.42
N LYS A 286 7.01 6.82 -14.43
CA LYS A 286 7.35 7.14 -15.83
C LYS A 286 7.63 8.62 -16.04
N ILE A 287 6.88 9.51 -15.41
CA ILE A 287 6.98 10.97 -15.57
C ILE A 287 8.17 11.55 -14.79
N TYR A 288 8.70 10.83 -13.80
CA TYR A 288 9.75 11.37 -12.92
C TYR A 288 11.00 11.92 -13.64
N PRO A 289 11.59 11.25 -14.65
CA PRO A 289 12.71 11.81 -15.40
C PRO A 289 12.35 13.12 -16.11
N ASP A 290 11.13 13.20 -16.64
CA ASP A 290 10.63 14.42 -17.27
C ASP A 290 10.44 15.55 -16.25
N MET A 291 9.95 15.21 -15.04
CA MET A 291 9.84 16.19 -13.95
C MET A 291 11.20 16.80 -13.59
N ILE A 292 12.25 15.99 -13.49
CA ILE A 292 13.60 16.50 -13.23
C ILE A 292 14.07 17.41 -14.38
N THR A 293 13.81 17.03 -15.62
CA THR A 293 14.24 17.81 -16.79
C THR A 293 13.54 19.16 -16.88
N TYR A 294 12.23 19.24 -16.59
CA TYR A 294 11.45 20.47 -16.74
C TYR A 294 11.37 21.33 -15.47
N LEU A 295 11.35 20.71 -14.29
CA LEU A 295 11.17 21.41 -13.01
C LEU A 295 12.48 21.56 -12.22
N ASN A 296 13.57 20.98 -12.68
CA ASN A 296 14.78 20.74 -11.91
C ASN A 296 14.55 19.82 -10.70
N PHE A 297 15.62 19.42 -10.02
CA PHE A 297 15.52 18.53 -8.84
C PHE A 297 14.78 19.24 -7.68
N SER A 298 15.09 20.51 -7.39
CA SER A 298 14.44 21.27 -6.31
C SER A 298 12.95 21.54 -6.58
N GLY A 299 12.57 21.75 -7.84
CA GLY A 299 11.18 21.89 -8.26
C GLY A 299 10.40 20.60 -8.10
N THR A 300 10.99 19.46 -8.46
CA THR A 300 10.38 18.14 -8.26
C THR A 300 10.16 17.84 -6.78
N LEU A 301 11.13 18.13 -5.91
CA LEU A 301 10.96 18.00 -4.46
C LEU A 301 9.87 18.94 -3.92
N SER A 302 9.72 20.12 -4.50
CA SER A 302 8.64 21.05 -4.13
C SER A 302 7.26 20.50 -4.46
N THR A 303 7.09 19.78 -5.58
CA THR A 303 5.83 19.09 -5.90
C THR A 303 5.51 17.98 -4.90
N PHE A 304 6.52 17.20 -4.49
CA PHE A 304 6.36 16.15 -3.46
C PHE A 304 5.98 16.74 -2.10
N LEU A 305 6.56 17.88 -1.73
CA LEU A 305 6.20 18.61 -0.51
C LEU A 305 4.73 19.04 -0.54
N VAL A 306 4.30 19.73 -1.61
CA VAL A 306 2.91 20.20 -1.76
C VAL A 306 1.94 19.01 -1.67
N ALA A 307 2.24 17.91 -2.36
CA ALA A 307 1.42 16.70 -2.33
C ALA A 307 1.31 16.11 -0.92
N SER A 308 2.42 16.06 -0.17
CA SER A 308 2.44 15.55 1.21
C SER A 308 1.61 16.43 2.16
N VAL A 309 1.64 17.75 1.98
CA VAL A 309 0.81 18.69 2.75
C VAL A 309 -0.67 18.53 2.40
N VAL A 310 -1.00 18.39 1.10
CA VAL A 310 -2.38 18.13 0.66
C VAL A 310 -2.88 16.79 1.20
N ALA A 311 -2.02 15.75 1.20
CA ALA A 311 -2.33 14.46 1.79
C ALA A 311 -2.63 14.56 3.30
N LEU A 312 -1.86 15.36 4.05
CA LEU A 312 -2.12 15.63 5.46
C LEU A 312 -3.50 16.27 5.69
N LEU A 313 -3.82 17.29 4.89
CA LEU A 313 -5.12 17.97 4.96
C LEU A 313 -6.27 17.02 4.58
N PHE A 314 -6.08 16.20 3.55
CA PHE A 314 -7.04 15.20 3.13
C PHE A 314 -7.29 14.14 4.22
N CYS A 315 -6.24 13.61 4.82
CA CYS A 315 -6.34 12.64 5.91
C CYS A 315 -7.04 13.24 7.13
N LYS A 316 -6.78 14.52 7.45
CA LYS A 316 -7.41 15.21 8.58
C LYS A 316 -8.90 15.42 8.37
N THR A 317 -9.33 15.78 7.17
CA THR A 317 -10.71 16.24 6.89
C THR A 317 -11.62 15.14 6.36
N ILE A 318 -11.11 14.29 5.46
CA ILE A 318 -11.94 13.38 4.66
C ILE A 318 -11.79 11.92 5.10
N LEU A 319 -10.57 11.48 5.48
CA LEU A 319 -10.32 10.08 5.80
C LEU A 319 -11.11 9.63 7.04
N PRO A 320 -11.94 8.57 6.93
CA PRO A 320 -12.67 8.03 8.09
C PRO A 320 -11.73 7.20 8.98
N GLU A 321 -12.07 7.11 10.26
CA GLU A 321 -11.42 6.15 11.16
C GLU A 321 -12.17 4.82 11.12
N THR A 322 -11.44 3.75 10.82
CA THR A 322 -12.00 2.39 10.70
C THR A 322 -11.64 1.47 11.88
N LYS A 323 -10.73 1.91 12.76
CA LYS A 323 -10.30 1.09 13.89
C LYS A 323 -11.46 0.76 14.81
N ASN A 324 -11.56 -0.52 15.21
CA ASN A 324 -12.59 -1.05 16.13
C ASN A 324 -14.04 -0.88 15.64
N LYS A 325 -14.24 -0.61 14.34
CA LYS A 325 -15.58 -0.56 13.75
C LYS A 325 -15.84 -1.85 12.96
N SER A 326 -17.06 -2.36 13.06
CA SER A 326 -17.52 -3.44 12.20
C SER A 326 -17.65 -2.94 10.76
N LEU A 327 -17.63 -3.85 9.81
CA LEU A 327 -17.79 -3.49 8.39
C LEU A 327 -19.17 -2.90 8.11
N GLU A 328 -20.18 -3.35 8.85
CA GLU A 328 -21.55 -2.86 8.78
C GLU A 328 -21.65 -1.41 9.31
N GLU A 329 -21.02 -1.11 10.44
CA GLU A 329 -20.93 0.25 10.99
C GLU A 329 -20.23 1.22 10.05
N ILE A 330 -19.16 0.76 9.36
CA ILE A 330 -18.45 1.56 8.36
C ILE A 330 -19.39 1.87 7.18
N GLU A 331 -20.10 0.87 6.66
CA GLU A 331 -21.06 1.01 5.57
C GLU A 331 -22.19 2.00 5.94
N GLU A 332 -22.78 1.84 7.12
CA GLU A 332 -23.84 2.71 7.62
C GLU A 332 -23.37 4.15 7.77
N SER A 333 -22.14 4.36 8.25
CA SER A 333 -21.53 5.69 8.35
C SER A 333 -21.44 6.41 7.00
N PHE A 334 -21.24 5.67 5.90
CA PHE A 334 -21.21 6.24 4.56
C PHE A 334 -22.60 6.51 3.97
N LYS A 335 -23.61 5.70 4.33
CA LYS A 335 -25.01 5.94 3.94
C LYS A 335 -25.54 7.23 4.57
N ASN A 336 -25.25 7.46 5.86
CA ASN A 336 -25.77 8.57 6.65
C ASN A 336 -24.94 9.86 6.52
N ARG A 337 -23.70 9.82 6.04
CA ARG A 337 -22.79 10.97 5.95
C ARG A 337 -23.12 11.84 4.73
N LYS A 338 -23.65 13.06 4.92
CA LYS A 338 -23.58 14.12 3.90
C LYS A 338 -22.10 14.49 3.68
N LEU A 339 -21.66 14.62 2.43
CA LEU A 339 -20.31 15.05 2.09
C LEU A 339 -20.03 16.41 2.78
N GLY A 340 -19.16 16.44 3.78
CA GLY A 340 -18.78 17.65 4.52
C GLY A 340 -19.21 17.74 5.99
N GLY A 341 -19.96 16.76 6.55
CA GLY A 341 -20.33 16.75 7.97
C GLY A 341 -19.21 16.22 8.87
N LYS A 342 -18.86 16.98 9.93
CA LYS A 342 -17.99 16.53 11.02
C LYS A 342 -18.62 15.31 11.70
N LEU A 343 -17.79 14.30 11.99
CA LEU A 343 -18.11 13.26 12.98
C LEU A 343 -17.98 13.90 14.36
N GLU A 344 -19.06 13.96 15.11
CA GLU A 344 -19.02 14.04 16.57
C GLU A 344 -18.63 12.70 17.17
#